data_7b77e012dad66c8e09dbe7c893bbe34e
#
_entry.id   7b77e012dad66c8e09dbe7c893bbe34e
#
_cell.length_a   1.000
_cell.length_b   1.000
_cell.length_c   1.000
_cell.angle_alpha   90.00
_cell.angle_beta   90.00
_cell.angle_gamma   90.00
#
_symmetry.space_group_name_H-M   'P 1'
#
loop_
_entity.id
_entity.type
_entity.pdbx_description
1 polymer ?
#
loop_
_entity_poly.entity_id
_entity_poly.type
_entity_poly.pdbx_seq_one_letter_code
_entity_poly.pdbx_strand_id
1 'polypeptide(L)'
;MFPFRRIADIGDVYVPTQYRELTPESASWKLFTGNQLGQFDRIFTHLRRGGVVVLSGDWEQVIGVMQYIERKKGELTQSSDESGRERNKYGRNKDRRHHRKDGGRGKSENPIHERERALSRLMCWADPAGTLQVNPPPDLPYLLEWVGENQGANEGHPFLIPIVKIQKIQKTLSESYPIHALGVSLVASDNVLPPHSQETIELFQQGLQSVKPHLSHKVKVLDMGCGCGCLTLLALQEIGGLGAEIYGSDLLPEAVGTARLNLLRFADGHSDPPQTHLMPAGDLFQPVAGCRFDLIIFNAPWVVSRARNRAEVAIHDEKQQTLRRFFDDLPSYLNPTGRVLIGYADASGAKAITRLEAMIDAAGLTVLNRFKERVATHRTKRKWENITVYELVNEDSNT
;
A
#
# COMPACT_ATOMS: atom_id res chain seq x y z
N MET A 1 0.20 22.87 -4.67
CA MET A 1 1.18 22.80 -3.54
C MET A 1 2.51 22.43 -4.17
N PHE A 2 3.54 23.28 -4.03
CA PHE A 2 4.86 23.02 -4.64
C PHE A 2 5.50 21.77 -4.01
N PRO A 3 6.03 20.84 -4.82
CA PRO A 3 6.60 19.59 -4.31
C PRO A 3 7.96 19.77 -3.63
N PHE A 4 8.58 20.94 -3.72
CA PHE A 4 9.91 21.21 -3.21
C PHE A 4 9.90 22.16 -2.02
N ARG A 5 10.84 21.97 -1.10
CA ARG A 5 11.12 22.86 0.04
C ARG A 5 12.61 23.17 0.09
N ARG A 6 12.94 24.45 0.25
CA ARG A 6 14.32 24.85 0.47
C ARG A 6 14.69 24.69 1.94
N ILE A 7 15.68 23.84 2.20
CA ILE A 7 16.21 23.60 3.53
C ILE A 7 17.66 24.11 3.55
N ALA A 8 17.98 24.91 4.57
CA ALA A 8 19.36 25.40 4.76
C ALA A 8 20.34 24.21 4.75
N ASP A 9 21.48 24.38 4.11
CA ASP A 9 22.55 23.39 3.99
C ASP A 9 22.27 22.14 3.14
N ILE A 10 21.02 21.94 2.65
CA ILE A 10 20.67 20.82 1.75
C ILE A 10 20.28 21.36 0.36
N GLY A 11 19.62 22.52 0.30
CA GLY A 11 19.06 23.08 -0.93
C GLY A 11 17.59 22.76 -1.13
N ASP A 12 17.17 22.59 -2.38
CA ASP A 12 15.79 22.24 -2.70
C ASP A 12 15.57 20.73 -2.52
N VAL A 13 14.64 20.37 -1.62
CA VAL A 13 14.35 18.99 -1.25
C VAL A 13 12.92 18.66 -1.68
N TYR A 14 12.75 17.53 -2.33
CA TYR A 14 11.45 17.02 -2.75
C TYR A 14 10.67 16.50 -1.54
N VAL A 15 9.38 16.86 -1.49
CA VAL A 15 8.44 16.34 -0.50
C VAL A 15 7.51 15.35 -1.19
N PRO A 16 7.64 14.04 -0.92
CA PRO A 16 6.75 13.04 -1.50
C PRO A 16 5.28 13.35 -1.25
N THR A 17 4.43 13.07 -2.22
CA THR A 17 3.01 13.45 -2.25
C THR A 17 2.28 13.09 -0.96
N GLN A 18 2.52 11.91 -0.42
CA GLN A 18 1.90 11.41 0.80
C GLN A 18 2.30 12.15 2.08
N TYR A 19 3.38 12.95 2.06
CA TYR A 19 3.85 13.71 3.23
C TYR A 19 3.55 15.20 3.16
N ARG A 20 3.00 15.72 2.05
CA ARG A 20 2.73 17.15 1.85
C ARG A 20 1.73 17.71 2.84
N GLU A 21 0.71 16.93 3.21
CA GLU A 21 -0.26 17.35 4.24
C GLU A 21 0.37 17.46 5.64
N LEU A 22 1.41 16.67 5.92
CA LEU A 22 2.12 16.67 7.19
C LEU A 22 3.09 17.86 7.29
N THR A 23 3.44 18.46 6.16
CA THR A 23 4.46 19.51 6.02
C THR A 23 3.87 20.74 5.34
N PRO A 24 2.92 21.46 5.99
CA PRO A 24 2.28 22.63 5.40
C PRO A 24 3.32 23.73 5.06
N GLU A 25 3.02 24.54 4.06
CA GLU A 25 3.93 25.62 3.61
C GLU A 25 4.29 26.61 4.70
N SER A 26 3.36 26.86 5.62
CA SER A 26 3.56 27.74 6.77
C SER A 26 4.41 27.12 7.89
N ALA A 27 4.76 25.83 7.81
CA ALA A 27 5.55 25.19 8.85
C ALA A 27 6.97 25.77 8.88
N SER A 28 7.49 25.98 10.07
CA SER A 28 8.91 26.32 10.27
C SER A 28 9.75 25.05 10.16
N TRP A 29 10.78 25.09 9.32
CA TRP A 29 11.68 23.98 9.07
C TRP A 29 13.00 24.16 9.78
N LYS A 30 13.52 23.10 10.40
CA LYS A 30 14.85 23.11 11.02
C LYS A 30 15.60 21.82 10.75
N LEU A 31 16.84 21.97 10.30
CA LEU A 31 17.82 20.89 10.20
C LEU A 31 18.62 20.82 11.50
N PHE A 32 18.80 19.61 12.03
CA PHE A 32 19.67 19.31 13.15
C PHE A 32 20.69 18.25 12.73
N THR A 33 21.98 18.56 12.91
CA THR A 33 23.09 17.71 12.47
C THR A 33 24.13 17.56 13.57
N GLY A 34 24.89 16.47 13.57
CA GLY A 34 26.02 16.24 14.49
C GLY A 34 25.64 16.50 15.96
N ASN A 35 26.40 17.31 16.67
CA ASN A 35 26.19 17.61 18.09
C ASN A 35 24.82 18.25 18.40
N GLN A 36 24.13 18.79 17.39
CA GLN A 36 22.78 19.34 17.60
C GLN A 36 21.73 18.24 17.84
N LEU A 37 21.98 17.00 17.44
CA LEU A 37 21.08 15.87 17.69
C LEU A 37 20.88 15.61 19.20
N GLY A 38 21.85 15.95 20.04
CA GLY A 38 21.75 15.89 21.53
C GLY A 38 20.80 16.93 22.13
N GLN A 39 20.30 17.91 21.35
CA GLN A 39 19.44 18.99 21.85
C GLN A 39 17.95 18.56 21.87
N PHE A 40 17.64 17.46 22.53
CA PHE A 40 16.33 16.81 22.50
C PHE A 40 15.16 17.74 22.85
N ASP A 41 15.30 18.57 23.90
CA ASP A 41 14.23 19.49 24.31
C ASP A 41 13.96 20.60 23.28
N ARG A 42 15.01 21.04 22.58
CA ARG A 42 14.89 22.04 21.52
C ARG A 42 14.18 21.46 20.30
N ILE A 43 14.50 20.23 19.94
CA ILE A 43 13.84 19.47 18.86
C ILE A 43 12.37 19.26 19.22
N PHE A 44 12.09 18.76 20.43
CA PHE A 44 10.74 18.54 20.93
C PHE A 44 9.90 19.83 20.93
N THR A 45 10.47 20.93 21.44
CA THR A 45 9.77 22.24 21.47
C THR A 45 9.43 22.72 20.06
N HIS A 46 10.29 22.48 19.07
CA HIS A 46 10.03 22.88 17.69
C HIS A 46 8.87 22.07 17.08
N LEU A 47 8.86 20.73 17.26
CA LEU A 47 7.77 19.85 16.85
C LEU A 47 6.44 20.21 17.51
N ARG A 48 6.45 20.50 18.84
CA ARG A 48 5.27 20.89 19.59
C ARG A 48 4.63 22.20 19.08
N ARG A 49 5.43 23.10 18.53
CA ARG A 49 4.96 24.35 17.89
C ARG A 49 4.49 24.14 16.43
N GLY A 50 4.33 22.92 15.97
CA GLY A 50 3.90 22.60 14.61
C GLY A 50 5.01 22.67 13.55
N GLY A 51 6.27 22.82 13.96
CA GLY A 51 7.41 22.84 13.04
C GLY A 51 7.74 21.44 12.49
N VAL A 52 8.52 21.41 11.42
CA VAL A 52 9.12 20.21 10.82
C VAL A 52 10.59 20.17 11.19
N VAL A 53 11.05 19.01 11.61
CA VAL A 53 12.44 18.74 11.98
C VAL A 53 13.05 17.77 11.01
N VAL A 54 14.18 18.12 10.41
CA VAL A 54 15.00 17.24 9.59
C VAL A 54 16.25 16.88 10.36
N LEU A 55 16.54 15.58 10.44
CA LEU A 55 17.70 15.04 11.15
C LEU A 55 18.69 14.45 10.15
N SER A 56 19.99 14.69 10.39
CA SER A 56 21.10 14.12 9.63
C SER A 56 22.32 13.95 10.54
N GLY A 57 23.08 12.88 10.37
CA GLY A 57 24.26 12.60 11.18
C GLY A 57 24.28 11.17 11.68
N ASP A 58 24.76 10.95 12.90
CA ASP A 58 24.86 9.62 13.49
C ASP A 58 23.48 8.96 13.65
N TRP A 59 23.32 7.73 13.09
CA TRP A 59 22.04 7.04 13.05
C TRP A 59 21.52 6.67 14.45
N GLU A 60 22.39 6.28 15.37
CA GLU A 60 21.98 5.94 16.74
C GLU A 60 21.44 7.18 17.45
N GLN A 61 22.08 8.34 17.24
CA GLN A 61 21.59 9.60 17.81
C GLN A 61 20.24 10.01 17.19
N VAL A 62 20.05 9.82 15.88
CA VAL A 62 18.76 10.06 15.21
C VAL A 62 17.66 9.20 15.83
N ILE A 63 17.93 7.92 16.05
CA ILE A 63 17.00 7.00 16.73
C ILE A 63 16.79 7.43 18.20
N GLY A 64 17.83 7.89 18.89
CA GLY A 64 17.73 8.44 20.24
C GLY A 64 16.77 9.64 20.33
N VAL A 65 16.83 10.56 19.36
CA VAL A 65 15.88 11.69 19.24
C VAL A 65 14.46 11.15 19.11
N MET A 66 14.24 10.21 18.22
CA MET A 66 12.91 9.65 18.00
C MET A 66 12.37 8.97 19.26
N GLN A 67 13.17 8.14 19.93
CA GLN A 67 12.78 7.47 21.17
C GLN A 67 12.46 8.48 22.30
N TYR A 68 13.19 9.60 22.35
CA TYR A 68 12.89 10.68 23.28
C TYR A 68 11.51 11.31 22.97
N ILE A 69 11.24 11.64 21.71
CA ILE A 69 9.96 12.19 21.27
C ILE A 69 8.82 11.20 21.52
N GLU A 70 9.03 9.92 21.26
CA GLU A 70 8.07 8.85 21.54
C GLU A 70 7.66 8.79 23.01
N ARG A 71 8.61 8.91 23.93
CA ARG A 71 8.33 8.93 25.38
C ARG A 71 7.51 10.14 25.79
N LYS A 72 7.76 11.31 25.15
CA LYS A 72 7.06 12.58 25.44
C LYS A 72 5.84 12.83 24.55
N LYS A 73 5.43 11.89 23.72
CA LYS A 73 4.32 12.09 22.76
C LYS A 73 3.01 12.54 23.42
N GLY A 74 2.77 12.19 24.69
CA GLY A 74 1.63 12.67 25.47
C GLY A 74 1.61 14.19 25.70
N GLU A 75 2.76 14.84 25.65
CA GLU A 75 2.92 16.28 25.86
C GLU A 75 2.81 17.09 24.57
N LEU A 76 2.81 16.44 23.39
CA LEU A 76 2.73 17.09 22.07
C LEU A 76 1.38 17.77 21.82
N THR A 77 0.33 17.37 22.53
CA THR A 77 -1.06 17.82 22.33
C THR A 77 -1.53 18.89 23.33
N GLN A 78 -0.69 19.30 24.32
CA GLN A 78 -1.12 20.19 25.41
C GLN A 78 -1.03 21.69 25.09
N SER A 79 -0.61 22.13 23.90
CA SER A 79 -0.28 23.53 23.62
C SER A 79 -1.43 24.42 23.18
N SER A 80 -2.66 23.90 22.97
CA SER A 80 -3.82 24.70 22.54
C SER A 80 -4.69 25.26 23.68
N ASP A 81 -4.52 24.76 24.92
CA ASP A 81 -5.39 25.17 26.06
C ASP A 81 -4.77 26.15 27.04
N GLU A 82 -3.45 26.40 27.03
CA GLU A 82 -2.81 27.25 28.04
C GLU A 82 -2.90 28.76 27.77
N SER A 83 -3.18 29.19 26.53
CA SER A 83 -3.34 30.63 26.24
C SER A 83 -4.72 31.19 26.62
N GLY A 84 -5.66 30.37 27.06
CA GLY A 84 -7.03 30.73 27.44
C GLY A 84 -7.29 30.87 28.95
N ARG A 85 -6.38 30.41 29.82
CA ARG A 85 -6.65 30.30 31.27
C ARG A 85 -6.12 31.42 32.17
N GLU A 86 -5.36 32.38 31.68
CA GLU A 86 -4.81 33.47 32.51
C GLU A 86 -5.58 34.79 32.50
N ARG A 87 -6.82 34.84 32.01
CA ARG A 87 -7.69 36.03 32.19
C ARG A 87 -9.07 35.59 32.64
N ASN A 88 -9.26 35.27 33.92
CA ASN A 88 -10.45 35.62 34.72
C ASN A 88 -10.39 35.03 36.12
N LYS A 89 -9.57 35.65 36.98
CA LYS A 89 -9.78 35.62 38.41
C LYS A 89 -10.10 37.08 38.84
N TYR A 90 -11.32 37.51 38.66
CA TYR A 90 -12.02 38.51 39.45
C TYR A 90 -13.36 38.79 38.74
N GLY A 91 -14.48 38.51 39.42
CA GLY A 91 -15.79 38.93 38.98
C GLY A 91 -16.91 37.94 39.33
N ARG A 92 -17.37 37.99 40.59
CA ARG A 92 -18.72 37.51 40.96
C ARG A 92 -19.77 38.29 40.17
N ASN A 93 -20.75 37.67 39.52
CA ASN A 93 -22.14 37.75 39.94
C ASN A 93 -23.09 36.85 39.13
N LYS A 94 -24.14 36.45 39.84
CA LYS A 94 -25.28 35.66 39.39
C LYS A 94 -26.08 36.42 38.31
N ASP A 95 -26.64 35.77 37.33
CA ASP A 95 -28.06 35.54 37.10
C ASP A 95 -28.41 35.29 35.62
N ARG A 96 -29.23 34.26 35.41
CA ARG A 96 -30.32 34.09 34.45
C ARG A 96 -30.15 33.86 32.96
N ARG A 97 -30.58 32.61 32.60
CA ARG A 97 -31.54 32.23 31.52
C ARG A 97 -31.15 32.34 30.04
N HIS A 98 -31.19 31.16 29.46
CA HIS A 98 -31.66 30.81 28.09
C HIS A 98 -31.33 31.73 26.93
N HIS A 99 -30.40 31.28 26.07
CA HIS A 99 -30.65 31.23 24.62
C HIS A 99 -29.72 30.19 23.98
N ARG A 100 -30.33 29.13 23.42
CA ARG A 100 -29.66 28.26 22.45
C ARG A 100 -29.29 29.11 21.25
N LYS A 101 -27.99 29.21 20.93
CA LYS A 101 -27.51 29.55 19.60
C LYS A 101 -26.55 28.44 19.19
N ASP A 102 -26.91 27.81 18.09
CA ASP A 102 -26.05 26.93 17.32
C ASP A 102 -24.74 27.66 16.98
N GLY A 103 -23.69 27.34 17.69
CA GLY A 103 -22.34 27.74 17.36
C GLY A 103 -21.61 26.44 16.98
N GLY A 104 -21.30 26.28 15.70
CA GLY A 104 -20.52 25.14 15.20
C GLY A 104 -19.25 24.93 16.03
N ARG A 105 -19.28 23.94 16.90
CA ARG A 105 -18.06 23.41 17.53
C ARG A 105 -17.23 22.78 16.42
N GLY A 106 -16.17 23.45 16.05
CA GLY A 106 -15.10 22.78 15.29
C GLY A 106 -14.82 21.44 15.95
N LYS A 107 -14.92 20.37 15.17
CA LYS A 107 -14.58 19.01 15.64
C LYS A 107 -13.14 19.09 16.15
N SER A 108 -12.90 18.98 17.45
CA SER A 108 -11.57 18.79 17.99
C SER A 108 -11.04 17.51 17.34
N GLU A 109 -9.95 17.63 16.61
CA GLU A 109 -9.29 16.46 16.01
C GLU A 109 -8.94 15.48 17.13
N ASN A 110 -9.07 14.19 16.83
CA ASN A 110 -8.76 13.14 17.79
C ASN A 110 -7.30 13.29 18.25
N PRO A 111 -7.01 13.37 19.58
CA PRO A 111 -5.65 13.54 20.11
C PRO A 111 -4.64 12.52 19.60
N ILE A 112 -5.09 11.32 19.20
CA ILE A 112 -4.25 10.28 18.62
C ILE A 112 -3.71 10.72 17.25
N HIS A 113 -4.56 11.29 16.38
CA HIS A 113 -4.15 11.77 15.06
C HIS A 113 -3.18 12.95 15.13
N GLU A 114 -3.34 13.82 16.11
CA GLU A 114 -2.43 14.96 16.30
C GLU A 114 -1.02 14.51 16.73
N ARG A 115 -0.95 13.49 17.58
CA ARG A 115 0.32 12.85 18.00
C ARG A 115 1.04 12.17 16.84
N GLU A 116 0.32 11.41 16.03
CA GLU A 116 0.85 10.75 14.84
C GLU A 116 1.37 11.77 13.82
N ARG A 117 0.62 12.86 13.61
CA ARG A 117 1.05 13.96 12.75
C ARG A 117 2.33 14.63 13.26
N ALA A 118 2.48 14.81 14.56
CA ALA A 118 3.68 15.42 15.13
C ALA A 118 4.93 14.54 14.90
N LEU A 119 4.83 13.23 15.15
CA LEU A 119 5.91 12.29 14.89
C LEU A 119 6.25 12.19 13.40
N SER A 120 5.25 12.28 12.53
CA SER A 120 5.46 12.28 11.08
C SER A 120 6.16 13.54 10.55
N ARG A 121 6.33 14.59 11.36
CA ARG A 121 7.13 15.78 11.05
C ARG A 121 8.59 15.65 11.48
N LEU A 122 8.97 14.55 12.11
CA LEU A 122 10.35 14.20 12.39
C LEU A 122 10.89 13.38 11.23
N MET A 123 11.77 13.99 10.43
CA MET A 123 12.16 13.46 9.11
C MET A 123 13.67 13.27 9.01
N CYS A 124 14.07 12.35 8.15
CA CYS A 124 15.37 12.31 7.52
C CYS A 124 15.25 12.71 6.04
N TRP A 125 16.37 12.83 5.37
CA TRP A 125 16.41 13.01 3.93
C TRP A 125 17.30 11.96 3.28
N ALA A 126 17.00 11.62 2.05
CA ALA A 126 17.77 10.74 1.22
C ALA A 126 18.27 11.49 -0.02
N ASP A 127 19.39 11.05 -0.58
CA ASP A 127 19.86 11.54 -1.85
C ASP A 127 18.93 11.09 -3.01
N PRO A 128 19.11 11.60 -4.23
CA PRO A 128 18.27 11.23 -5.37
C PRO A 128 18.28 9.73 -5.69
N ALA A 129 19.32 9.00 -5.29
CA ALA A 129 19.46 7.57 -5.50
C ALA A 129 18.75 6.73 -4.39
N GLY A 130 18.24 7.37 -3.34
CA GLY A 130 17.55 6.71 -2.25
C GLY A 130 18.43 6.34 -1.06
N THR A 131 19.66 6.86 -0.96
CA THR A 131 20.53 6.63 0.20
C THR A 131 20.23 7.65 1.29
N LEU A 132 19.83 7.18 2.47
CA LEU A 132 19.60 8.04 3.63
C LEU A 132 20.88 8.75 4.05
N GLN A 133 20.79 10.04 4.31
CA GLN A 133 21.92 10.90 4.70
C GLN A 133 22.12 10.90 6.23
N VAL A 134 22.38 9.72 6.74
CA VAL A 134 22.76 9.40 8.13
C VAL A 134 23.97 8.45 8.13
N ASN A 135 24.67 8.30 9.24
CA ASN A 135 25.88 7.49 9.29
C ASN A 135 25.88 6.54 10.53
N PRO A 136 26.01 5.21 10.36
CA PRO A 136 25.89 4.52 9.07
C PRO A 136 24.43 4.58 8.57
N PRO A 137 24.21 4.62 7.24
CA PRO A 137 22.86 4.55 6.72
C PRO A 137 22.29 3.14 6.97
N PRO A 138 21.03 3.03 7.43
CA PRO A 138 20.36 1.74 7.50
C PRO A 138 20.19 1.15 6.09
N ASP A 139 20.28 -0.18 5.98
CA ASP A 139 20.00 -0.88 4.73
C ASP A 139 18.50 -0.79 4.42
N LEU A 140 18.16 -0.03 3.40
CA LEU A 140 16.81 0.20 2.93
C LEU A 140 16.79 0.07 1.39
N PRO A 141 16.88 -1.16 0.88
CA PRO A 141 16.88 -1.38 -0.56
C PRO A 141 15.57 -0.82 -1.17
N TYR A 142 15.71 -0.17 -2.33
CA TYR A 142 14.58 0.37 -3.10
C TYR A 142 13.71 1.38 -2.32
N LEU A 143 14.36 2.32 -1.63
CA LEU A 143 13.67 3.29 -0.77
C LEU A 143 12.61 4.11 -1.50
N LEU A 144 12.83 4.45 -2.77
CA LEU A 144 11.87 5.21 -3.59
C LEU A 144 10.56 4.43 -3.78
N GLU A 145 10.65 3.13 -4.04
CA GLU A 145 9.48 2.25 -4.18
C GLU A 145 8.71 2.16 -2.85
N TRP A 146 9.41 2.05 -1.72
CA TRP A 146 8.77 2.08 -0.39
C TRP A 146 8.07 3.39 -0.09
N VAL A 147 8.55 4.49 -0.64
CA VAL A 147 7.92 5.82 -0.51
C VAL A 147 6.72 5.95 -1.45
N GLY A 148 6.57 5.03 -2.43
CA GLY A 148 5.46 5.05 -3.38
C GLY A 148 5.59 6.15 -4.43
N GLU A 149 6.82 6.53 -4.77
CA GLU A 149 7.11 7.51 -5.82
C GLU A 149 7.67 6.79 -7.05
N ASN A 150 7.30 7.27 -8.23
CA ASN A 150 7.89 6.79 -9.48
C ASN A 150 9.34 7.24 -9.59
N GLN A 151 10.19 6.44 -10.22
CA GLN A 151 11.54 6.85 -10.55
C GLN A 151 11.50 8.18 -11.34
N GLY A 152 12.25 9.18 -10.85
CA GLY A 152 12.29 10.52 -11.44
C GLY A 152 11.27 11.51 -10.89
N ALA A 153 10.33 11.11 -10.02
CA ALA A 153 9.38 12.05 -9.41
C ALA A 153 10.07 13.16 -8.59
N ASN A 154 11.24 12.87 -8.06
CA ASN A 154 12.10 13.83 -7.35
C ASN A 154 12.96 14.71 -8.29
N GLU A 155 12.88 14.53 -9.62
CA GLU A 155 13.64 15.29 -10.62
C GLU A 155 15.15 15.38 -10.33
N GLY A 156 15.73 14.34 -9.73
CA GLY A 156 17.15 14.33 -9.33
C GLY A 156 17.44 15.14 -8.05
N HIS A 157 16.43 15.58 -7.31
CA HIS A 157 16.59 16.25 -6.03
C HIS A 157 16.60 15.26 -4.86
N PRO A 158 17.26 15.57 -3.73
CA PRO A 158 17.08 14.84 -2.48
C PRO A 158 15.61 14.89 -2.04
N PHE A 159 15.17 13.90 -1.28
CA PHE A 159 13.79 13.81 -0.82
C PHE A 159 13.68 13.52 0.68
N LEU A 160 12.53 13.86 1.25
CA LEU A 160 12.24 13.69 2.67
C LEU A 160 11.49 12.40 2.95
N ILE A 161 11.81 11.80 4.09
CA ILE A 161 11.10 10.63 4.61
C ILE A 161 10.92 10.72 6.13
N PRO A 162 9.69 10.50 6.66
CA PRO A 162 9.48 10.45 8.11
C PRO A 162 10.25 9.29 8.75
N ILE A 163 10.86 9.53 9.92
CA ILE A 163 11.62 8.48 10.64
C ILE A 163 10.71 7.31 11.01
N VAL A 164 9.46 7.57 11.35
CA VAL A 164 8.46 6.53 11.62
C VAL A 164 8.24 5.61 10.40
N LYS A 165 8.34 6.15 9.17
CA LYS A 165 8.27 5.34 7.94
C LYS A 165 9.50 4.48 7.78
N ILE A 166 10.70 5.03 8.05
CA ILE A 166 11.96 4.28 8.01
C ILE A 166 11.88 3.07 8.95
N GLN A 167 11.42 3.27 10.19
CA GLN A 167 11.28 2.16 11.14
C GLN A 167 10.25 1.12 10.69
N LYS A 168 9.16 1.56 10.09
CA LYS A 168 8.17 0.63 9.52
C LYS A 168 8.77 -0.19 8.38
N ILE A 169 9.56 0.42 7.50
CA ILE A 169 10.27 -0.30 6.43
C ILE A 169 11.24 -1.33 7.04
N GLN A 170 12.06 -0.93 8.01
CA GLN A 170 12.99 -1.84 8.69
C GLN A 170 12.26 -3.03 9.33
N LYS A 171 11.15 -2.75 10.02
CA LYS A 171 10.30 -3.79 10.61
C LYS A 171 9.76 -4.73 9.52
N THR A 172 9.25 -4.18 8.44
CA THR A 172 8.69 -4.96 7.31
C THR A 172 9.77 -5.82 6.64
N LEU A 173 10.99 -5.30 6.48
CA LEU A 173 12.12 -6.07 5.94
C LEU A 173 12.56 -7.21 6.88
N SER A 174 12.38 -7.07 8.20
CA SER A 174 12.64 -8.12 9.18
C SER A 174 11.53 -9.17 9.27
N GLU A 175 10.31 -8.85 8.80
CA GLU A 175 9.17 -9.76 8.74
C GLU A 175 9.03 -10.30 7.31
N SER A 176 9.13 -11.61 7.11
CA SER A 176 8.94 -12.23 5.81
C SER A 176 7.92 -13.35 5.89
N TYR A 177 7.19 -13.53 4.81
CA TYR A 177 6.12 -14.51 4.68
C TYR A 177 6.59 -15.63 3.74
N PRO A 178 6.85 -16.86 4.24
CA PRO A 178 7.24 -17.97 3.39
C PRO A 178 6.07 -18.34 2.46
N ILE A 179 6.37 -18.52 1.18
CA ILE A 179 5.42 -18.95 0.16
C ILE A 179 5.86 -20.32 -0.35
N HIS A 180 5.14 -21.36 0.08
CA HIS A 180 5.53 -22.73 -0.21
C HIS A 180 5.58 -23.02 -1.71
N ALA A 181 4.57 -22.56 -2.47
CA ALA A 181 4.50 -22.75 -3.92
C ALA A 181 5.66 -22.09 -4.68
N LEU A 182 6.27 -21.04 -4.12
CA LEU A 182 7.40 -20.33 -4.73
C LEU A 182 8.76 -20.77 -4.18
N GLY A 183 8.79 -21.42 -3.02
CA GLY A 183 10.04 -21.77 -2.34
C GLY A 183 10.84 -20.57 -1.81
N VAL A 184 10.22 -19.39 -1.72
CA VAL A 184 10.84 -18.14 -1.26
C VAL A 184 9.98 -17.44 -0.22
N SER A 185 10.55 -16.43 0.45
CA SER A 185 9.81 -15.58 1.38
C SER A 185 9.62 -14.18 0.78
N LEU A 186 8.40 -13.65 0.87
CA LEU A 186 8.04 -12.32 0.40
C LEU A 186 7.86 -11.35 1.58
N VAL A 187 7.96 -10.06 1.30
CA VAL A 187 7.63 -9.00 2.25
C VAL A 187 6.33 -8.32 1.83
N ALA A 188 5.63 -7.72 2.79
CA ALA A 188 4.43 -6.91 2.53
C ALA A 188 4.53 -5.59 3.28
N SER A 189 4.46 -4.47 2.57
CA SER A 189 4.53 -3.14 3.16
C SER A 189 3.21 -2.71 3.80
N ASP A 190 3.21 -1.53 4.44
CA ASP A 190 1.98 -0.90 4.95
C ASP A 190 0.91 -0.83 3.86
N ASN A 191 -0.34 -1.11 4.22
CA ASN A 191 -1.51 -1.14 3.35
C ASN A 191 -1.53 -2.24 2.28
N VAL A 192 -0.52 -3.11 2.23
CA VAL A 192 -0.47 -4.27 1.35
C VAL A 192 -0.77 -5.52 2.16
N LEU A 193 -1.69 -6.34 1.69
CA LEU A 193 -2.03 -7.58 2.39
C LEU A 193 -0.86 -8.56 2.33
N PRO A 194 -0.42 -9.08 3.48
CA PRO A 194 0.52 -10.19 3.50
C PRO A 194 -0.09 -11.44 2.85
N PRO A 195 0.69 -12.22 2.11
CA PRO A 195 0.23 -13.44 1.44
C PRO A 195 0.13 -14.61 2.44
N HIS A 196 -0.76 -14.51 3.42
CA HIS A 196 -0.89 -15.51 4.50
C HIS A 196 -1.54 -16.82 4.07
N SER A 197 -2.45 -16.79 3.09
CA SER A 197 -3.19 -17.99 2.69
C SER A 197 -2.41 -18.80 1.67
N GLN A 198 -1.70 -19.81 2.14
CA GLN A 198 -1.01 -20.78 1.27
C GLN A 198 -2.02 -21.47 0.34
N GLU A 199 -3.18 -21.82 0.89
CA GLU A 199 -4.25 -22.51 0.15
C GLU A 199 -4.71 -21.67 -1.05
N THR A 200 -4.87 -20.35 -0.89
CA THR A 200 -5.24 -19.47 -2.01
C THR A 200 -4.17 -19.50 -3.10
N ILE A 201 -2.90 -19.43 -2.72
CA ILE A 201 -1.77 -19.46 -3.65
C ILE A 201 -1.71 -20.79 -4.38
N GLU A 202 -1.89 -21.91 -3.67
CA GLU A 202 -1.92 -23.25 -4.24
C GLU A 202 -3.09 -23.46 -5.22
N LEU A 203 -4.26 -22.86 -4.94
CA LEU A 203 -5.38 -22.88 -5.87
C LEU A 203 -5.08 -22.11 -7.17
N PHE A 204 -4.43 -20.96 -7.09
CA PHE A 204 -3.96 -20.25 -8.29
C PHE A 204 -2.86 -21.02 -9.02
N GLN A 205 -1.97 -21.73 -8.31
CA GLN A 205 -0.98 -22.61 -8.94
C GLN A 205 -1.66 -23.72 -9.74
N GLN A 206 -2.66 -24.39 -9.16
CA GLN A 206 -3.45 -25.41 -9.87
C GLN A 206 -4.13 -24.80 -11.12
N GLY A 207 -4.69 -23.61 -11.00
CA GLY A 207 -5.29 -22.86 -12.11
C GLY A 207 -4.27 -22.58 -13.22
N LEU A 208 -3.06 -22.08 -12.87
CA LEU A 208 -1.99 -21.81 -13.81
C LEU A 208 -1.52 -23.10 -14.53
N GLN A 209 -1.39 -24.20 -13.79
CA GLN A 209 -1.02 -25.50 -14.37
C GLN A 209 -2.11 -26.03 -15.31
N SER A 210 -3.39 -25.80 -15.01
CA SER A 210 -4.51 -26.13 -15.89
C SER A 210 -4.50 -25.32 -17.19
N VAL A 211 -4.23 -24.02 -17.09
CA VAL A 211 -4.23 -23.10 -18.24
C VAL A 211 -3.01 -23.28 -19.14
N LYS A 212 -1.84 -23.57 -18.56
CA LYS A 212 -0.54 -23.66 -19.25
C LYS A 212 -0.53 -24.43 -20.57
N PRO A 213 -1.13 -25.64 -20.69
CA PRO A 213 -1.16 -26.40 -21.94
C PRO A 213 -1.92 -25.72 -23.08
N HIS A 214 -2.74 -24.75 -22.75
CA HIS A 214 -3.59 -24.03 -23.70
C HIS A 214 -3.04 -22.65 -24.09
N LEU A 215 -1.90 -22.26 -23.52
CA LEU A 215 -1.23 -21.01 -23.84
C LEU A 215 -0.21 -21.21 -24.96
N SER A 216 -0.14 -20.26 -25.87
CA SER A 216 0.89 -20.21 -26.91
C SER A 216 2.22 -19.68 -26.36
N HIS A 217 3.28 -19.69 -27.19
CA HIS A 217 4.49 -18.97 -26.85
C HIS A 217 4.29 -17.44 -26.96
N LYS A 218 5.02 -16.68 -26.12
CA LYS A 218 4.97 -15.22 -26.02
C LYS A 218 3.60 -14.70 -25.58
N VAL A 219 3.03 -15.36 -24.58
CA VAL A 219 1.73 -14.96 -24.00
C VAL A 219 1.87 -13.68 -23.19
N LYS A 220 0.81 -12.87 -23.21
CA LYS A 220 0.65 -11.72 -22.31
C LYS A 220 -0.26 -12.08 -21.15
N VAL A 221 0.26 -11.87 -19.94
CA VAL A 221 -0.43 -12.18 -18.69
C VAL A 221 -0.62 -10.92 -17.87
N LEU A 222 -1.79 -10.72 -17.31
CA LEU A 222 -2.07 -9.64 -16.36
C LEU A 222 -2.37 -10.23 -14.98
N ASP A 223 -1.61 -9.84 -13.98
CA ASP A 223 -1.95 -9.98 -12.55
C ASP A 223 -2.58 -8.68 -12.07
N MET A 224 -3.93 -8.67 -11.97
CA MET A 224 -4.70 -7.52 -11.54
C MET A 224 -4.85 -7.50 -10.02
N GLY A 225 -4.52 -6.36 -9.40
CA GLY A 225 -4.43 -6.28 -7.95
C GLY A 225 -3.24 -7.08 -7.42
N CYS A 226 -2.05 -6.86 -8.00
CA CYS A 226 -0.86 -7.69 -7.74
C CYS A 226 -0.39 -7.68 -6.28
N GLY A 227 -0.80 -6.70 -5.49
CA GLY A 227 -0.48 -6.61 -4.06
C GLY A 227 1.03 -6.65 -3.81
N CYS A 228 1.50 -7.66 -3.10
CA CYS A 228 2.94 -7.88 -2.87
C CYS A 228 3.67 -8.59 -4.04
N GLY A 229 2.99 -8.86 -5.16
CA GLY A 229 3.56 -9.54 -6.33
C GLY A 229 3.60 -11.06 -6.22
N CYS A 230 2.89 -11.65 -5.26
CA CYS A 230 2.89 -13.10 -5.04
C CYS A 230 2.38 -13.88 -6.27
N LEU A 231 1.24 -13.48 -6.84
CA LEU A 231 0.68 -14.15 -8.02
C LEU A 231 1.44 -13.78 -9.29
N THR A 232 2.01 -12.57 -9.37
CA THR A 232 2.95 -12.19 -10.45
C THR A 232 4.14 -13.14 -10.49
N LEU A 233 4.78 -13.41 -9.32
CA LEU A 233 5.89 -14.35 -9.20
C LEU A 233 5.48 -15.78 -9.49
N LEU A 234 4.29 -16.19 -9.05
CA LEU A 234 3.76 -17.54 -9.33
C LEU A 234 3.52 -17.74 -10.83
N ALA A 235 2.95 -16.75 -11.52
CA ALA A 235 2.79 -16.78 -12.97
C ALA A 235 4.17 -16.86 -13.66
N LEU A 236 5.15 -16.09 -13.17
CA LEU A 236 6.52 -16.13 -13.67
C LEU A 236 7.13 -17.53 -13.55
N GLN A 237 7.00 -18.18 -12.40
CA GLN A 237 7.51 -19.51 -12.16
C GLN A 237 6.81 -20.57 -13.02
N GLU A 238 5.48 -20.53 -13.11
CA GLU A 238 4.70 -21.60 -13.78
C GLU A 238 4.72 -21.49 -15.31
N ILE A 239 4.64 -20.25 -15.85
CA ILE A 239 4.44 -20.04 -17.29
C ILE A 239 5.52 -19.16 -17.94
N GLY A 240 6.48 -18.63 -17.18
CA GLY A 240 7.56 -17.79 -17.71
C GLY A 240 8.39 -18.50 -18.80
N GLY A 241 8.58 -19.80 -18.68
CA GLY A 241 9.26 -20.63 -19.70
C GLY A 241 8.61 -20.64 -21.09
N LEU A 242 7.36 -20.13 -21.23
CA LEU A 242 6.70 -19.90 -22.51
C LEU A 242 7.13 -18.59 -23.19
N GLY A 243 8.08 -17.85 -22.62
CA GLY A 243 8.44 -16.50 -23.06
C GLY A 243 7.32 -15.49 -22.74
N ALA A 244 6.67 -15.66 -21.60
CA ALA A 244 5.55 -14.84 -21.17
C ALA A 244 6.00 -13.41 -20.81
N GLU A 245 5.21 -12.40 -21.24
CA GLU A 245 5.27 -11.04 -20.73
C GLU A 245 4.22 -10.91 -19.61
N ILE A 246 4.68 -10.67 -18.38
CA ILE A 246 3.81 -10.62 -17.20
C ILE A 246 3.67 -9.18 -16.72
N TYR A 247 2.44 -8.70 -16.71
CA TYR A 247 2.06 -7.37 -16.26
C TYR A 247 1.45 -7.46 -14.87
N GLY A 248 1.97 -6.70 -13.91
CA GLY A 248 1.36 -6.52 -12.59
C GLY A 248 0.78 -5.12 -12.47
N SER A 249 -0.47 -5.00 -12.05
CA SER A 249 -1.12 -3.72 -11.79
C SER A 249 -1.82 -3.72 -10.43
N ASP A 250 -1.85 -2.56 -9.77
CA ASP A 250 -2.58 -2.37 -8.50
C ASP A 250 -3.09 -0.95 -8.37
N LEU A 251 -4.16 -0.76 -7.59
CA LEU A 251 -4.69 0.55 -7.26
C LEU A 251 -3.73 1.36 -6.37
N LEU A 252 -2.97 0.68 -5.50
CA LEU A 252 -2.12 1.27 -4.48
C LEU A 252 -0.66 1.38 -4.96
N PRO A 253 -0.06 2.58 -4.97
CA PRO A 253 1.38 2.74 -5.26
C PRO A 253 2.28 1.89 -4.36
N GLU A 254 1.88 1.72 -3.08
CA GLU A 254 2.61 0.89 -2.12
C GLU A 254 2.63 -0.60 -2.52
N ALA A 255 1.55 -1.07 -3.14
CA ALA A 255 1.47 -2.44 -3.65
C ALA A 255 2.43 -2.63 -4.83
N VAL A 256 2.39 -1.73 -5.81
CA VAL A 256 3.31 -1.76 -6.96
C VAL A 256 4.77 -1.71 -6.50
N GLY A 257 5.11 -0.82 -5.55
CA GLY A 257 6.46 -0.73 -4.97
C GLY A 257 6.87 -2.03 -4.26
N THR A 258 5.97 -2.63 -3.48
CA THR A 258 6.22 -3.89 -2.78
C THR A 258 6.40 -5.06 -3.76
N ALA A 259 5.56 -5.15 -4.79
CA ALA A 259 5.70 -6.15 -5.84
C ALA A 259 7.07 -6.03 -6.54
N ARG A 260 7.50 -4.82 -6.88
CA ARG A 260 8.82 -4.56 -7.48
C ARG A 260 9.94 -5.04 -6.58
N LEU A 261 9.89 -4.71 -5.29
CA LEU A 261 10.88 -5.16 -4.32
C LEU A 261 10.98 -6.70 -4.28
N ASN A 262 9.83 -7.39 -4.21
CA ASN A 262 9.82 -8.86 -4.17
C ASN A 262 10.32 -9.47 -5.49
N LEU A 263 9.95 -8.90 -6.64
CA LEU A 263 10.46 -9.34 -7.95
C LEU A 263 11.97 -9.18 -8.05
N LEU A 264 12.53 -8.06 -7.63
CA LEU A 264 13.98 -7.81 -7.64
C LEU A 264 14.71 -8.79 -6.71
N ARG A 265 14.20 -9.03 -5.50
CA ARG A 265 14.76 -10.04 -4.58
C ARG A 265 14.71 -11.46 -5.14
N PHE A 266 13.68 -11.77 -5.91
CA PHE A 266 13.57 -13.06 -6.59
C PHE A 266 14.55 -13.18 -7.76
N ALA A 267 14.79 -12.11 -8.51
CA ALA A 267 15.69 -12.06 -9.66
C ALA A 267 17.17 -12.22 -9.25
N ASP A 268 17.58 -11.74 -8.10
CA ASP A 268 18.96 -11.84 -7.59
C ASP A 268 19.42 -13.32 -7.45
N GLY A 269 18.48 -14.27 -7.46
CA GLY A 269 18.76 -15.71 -7.48
C GLY A 269 18.66 -16.39 -8.86
N HIS A 270 18.28 -15.66 -9.92
CA HIS A 270 18.02 -16.23 -11.26
C HIS A 270 18.70 -15.39 -12.34
N SER A 271 19.46 -16.05 -13.22
CA SER A 271 20.27 -15.38 -14.25
C SER A 271 19.50 -14.73 -15.41
N ASP A 272 18.20 -15.07 -15.60
CA ASP A 272 17.36 -14.51 -16.67
C ASP A 272 15.88 -14.49 -16.22
N PRO A 273 15.40 -13.44 -15.54
CA PRO A 273 13.98 -13.32 -15.27
C PRO A 273 13.22 -13.02 -16.57
N PRO A 274 12.14 -13.73 -16.89
CA PRO A 274 11.24 -13.34 -17.98
C PRO A 274 10.77 -11.90 -17.81
N GLN A 275 10.37 -11.24 -18.90
CA GLN A 275 9.98 -9.84 -18.88
C GLN A 275 8.77 -9.64 -17.96
N THR A 276 8.96 -8.93 -16.86
CA THR A 276 7.89 -8.49 -15.96
C THR A 276 7.75 -6.98 -16.03
N HIS A 277 6.51 -6.51 -16.14
CA HIS A 277 6.15 -5.11 -16.26
C HIS A 277 5.23 -4.71 -15.10
N LEU A 278 5.78 -4.03 -14.09
CA LEU A 278 4.94 -3.43 -13.07
C LEU A 278 4.46 -2.07 -13.56
N MET A 279 3.16 -1.96 -13.72
CA MET A 279 2.49 -0.78 -14.24
C MET A 279 2.41 0.32 -13.16
N PRO A 280 2.30 1.59 -13.54
CA PRO A 280 1.95 2.66 -12.60
C PRO A 280 0.65 2.30 -11.85
N ALA A 281 0.52 2.75 -10.61
CA ALA A 281 -0.70 2.52 -9.84
C ALA A 281 -1.92 3.14 -10.55
N GLY A 282 -3.02 2.39 -10.58
CA GLY A 282 -4.25 2.82 -11.22
C GLY A 282 -5.40 1.83 -11.03
N ASP A 283 -6.60 2.25 -11.40
CA ASP A 283 -7.82 1.51 -11.15
C ASP A 283 -8.08 0.48 -12.26
N LEU A 284 -8.18 -0.79 -11.89
CA LEU A 284 -8.45 -1.93 -12.77
C LEU A 284 -7.58 -1.92 -14.04
N PHE A 285 -8.20 -1.83 -15.22
CA PHE A 285 -7.53 -1.86 -16.52
C PHE A 285 -6.88 -0.53 -16.94
N GLN A 286 -7.08 0.55 -16.19
CA GLN A 286 -6.55 1.87 -16.55
C GLN A 286 -5.03 1.87 -16.82
N PRO A 287 -4.18 1.21 -16.00
CA PRO A 287 -2.74 1.19 -16.23
C PRO A 287 -2.31 0.43 -17.48
N VAL A 288 -3.15 -0.44 -17.99
CA VAL A 288 -2.90 -1.32 -19.16
C VAL A 288 -3.78 -0.98 -20.36
N ALA A 289 -4.26 0.27 -20.43
CA ALA A 289 -5.12 0.73 -21.52
C ALA A 289 -4.50 0.43 -22.90
N GLY A 290 -5.30 -0.15 -23.80
CA GLY A 290 -4.86 -0.53 -25.15
C GLY A 290 -4.12 -1.87 -25.24
N CYS A 291 -3.88 -2.57 -24.12
CA CYS A 291 -3.34 -3.93 -24.12
C CYS A 291 -4.47 -4.98 -24.19
N ARG A 292 -4.15 -6.16 -24.71
CA ARG A 292 -4.96 -7.36 -24.60
C ARG A 292 -4.11 -8.51 -24.06
N PHE A 293 -4.75 -9.40 -23.31
CA PHE A 293 -4.07 -10.46 -22.58
C PHE A 293 -4.60 -11.83 -22.96
N ASP A 294 -3.72 -12.82 -22.92
CA ASP A 294 -4.04 -14.23 -23.13
C ASP A 294 -4.44 -14.90 -21.81
N LEU A 295 -4.00 -14.33 -20.69
CA LEU A 295 -4.39 -14.75 -19.36
C LEU A 295 -4.52 -13.52 -18.45
N ILE A 296 -5.64 -13.45 -17.72
CA ILE A 296 -5.85 -12.46 -16.66
C ILE A 296 -6.03 -13.21 -15.35
N ILE A 297 -5.22 -12.85 -14.34
CA ILE A 297 -5.27 -13.38 -12.98
C ILE A 297 -5.83 -12.27 -12.10
N PHE A 298 -6.83 -12.57 -11.29
CA PHE A 298 -7.42 -11.61 -10.37
C PHE A 298 -7.84 -12.29 -9.06
N ASN A 299 -7.11 -12.06 -8.00
CA ASN A 299 -7.57 -12.40 -6.65
C ASN A 299 -8.49 -11.27 -6.15
N ALA A 300 -9.74 -11.32 -6.58
CA ALA A 300 -10.70 -10.22 -6.41
C ALA A 300 -11.06 -9.96 -4.94
N PRO A 301 -11.38 -8.72 -4.54
CA PRO A 301 -11.89 -8.42 -3.20
C PRO A 301 -13.25 -9.10 -3.00
N TRP A 302 -13.40 -9.87 -1.89
CA TRP A 302 -14.57 -10.74 -1.65
C TRP A 302 -15.46 -10.32 -0.49
N VAL A 303 -15.08 -9.29 0.30
CA VAL A 303 -15.88 -8.80 1.42
C VAL A 303 -16.82 -7.71 0.94
N VAL A 304 -18.12 -8.05 0.84
CA VAL A 304 -19.15 -7.11 0.32
C VAL A 304 -19.52 -6.09 1.39
N SER A 305 -18.62 -5.15 1.64
CA SER A 305 -18.83 -4.00 2.52
C SER A 305 -17.84 -2.88 2.16
N ARG A 306 -18.09 -1.69 2.68
CA ARG A 306 -17.19 -0.55 2.48
C ARG A 306 -15.88 -0.76 3.25
N ALA A 307 -14.74 -0.48 2.63
CA ALA A 307 -13.45 -0.40 3.29
C ALA A 307 -13.44 0.79 4.28
N ARG A 308 -12.92 0.59 5.48
CA ARG A 308 -12.82 1.59 6.54
C ARG A 308 -11.48 2.33 6.52
N ASN A 309 -10.47 1.70 5.97
CA ASN A 309 -9.12 2.23 5.83
C ASN A 309 -8.48 1.70 4.53
N ARG A 310 -7.29 2.21 4.23
CA ARG A 310 -6.58 1.93 2.98
C ARG A 310 -6.17 0.44 2.84
N ALA A 311 -5.77 -0.20 3.93
CA ALA A 311 -5.40 -1.62 3.91
C ALA A 311 -6.59 -2.56 3.63
N GLU A 312 -7.82 -2.16 4.00
CA GLU A 312 -9.01 -2.95 3.74
C GLU A 312 -9.47 -2.92 2.27
N VAL A 313 -8.98 -1.96 1.45
CA VAL A 313 -9.36 -1.84 0.03
C VAL A 313 -9.06 -3.13 -0.74
N ALA A 314 -7.98 -3.82 -0.39
CA ALA A 314 -7.58 -5.06 -1.06
C ALA A 314 -8.58 -6.22 -0.90
N ILE A 315 -9.45 -6.20 0.13
CA ILE A 315 -10.41 -7.29 0.41
C ILE A 315 -11.87 -6.84 0.40
N HIS A 316 -12.13 -5.52 0.49
CA HIS A 316 -13.50 -5.00 0.56
C HIS A 316 -13.94 -4.41 -0.78
N ASP A 317 -15.10 -4.85 -1.25
CA ASP A 317 -15.77 -4.34 -2.45
C ASP A 317 -17.23 -4.01 -2.13
N GLU A 318 -17.53 -2.75 -1.88
CA GLU A 318 -18.87 -2.30 -1.55
C GLU A 318 -19.83 -2.61 -2.70
N LYS A 319 -20.82 -3.45 -2.43
CA LYS A 319 -21.85 -3.89 -3.41
C LYS A 319 -21.29 -4.63 -4.63
N GLN A 320 -20.07 -5.16 -4.56
CA GLN A 320 -19.37 -5.80 -5.67
C GLN A 320 -19.18 -4.86 -6.88
N GLN A 321 -18.91 -3.58 -6.65
CA GLN A 321 -18.74 -2.58 -7.71
C GLN A 321 -17.44 -2.76 -8.48
N THR A 322 -16.35 -3.09 -7.81
CA THR A 322 -15.05 -3.37 -8.44
C THR A 322 -15.17 -4.59 -9.35
N LEU A 323 -15.79 -5.64 -8.83
CA LEU A 323 -16.01 -6.89 -9.57
C LEU A 323 -16.89 -6.65 -10.80
N ARG A 324 -17.97 -5.86 -10.69
CA ARG A 324 -18.85 -5.52 -11.81
C ARG A 324 -18.07 -4.78 -12.90
N ARG A 325 -17.35 -3.71 -12.55
CA ARG A 325 -16.55 -2.95 -13.53
C ARG A 325 -15.48 -3.80 -14.20
N PHE A 326 -14.86 -4.72 -13.43
CA PHE A 326 -13.93 -5.68 -14.00
C PHE A 326 -14.58 -6.49 -15.13
N PHE A 327 -15.75 -7.09 -14.91
CA PHE A 327 -16.45 -7.88 -15.92
C PHE A 327 -17.02 -7.04 -17.06
N ASP A 328 -17.47 -5.81 -16.79
CA ASP A 328 -17.95 -4.87 -17.82
C ASP A 328 -16.82 -4.50 -18.81
N ASP A 329 -15.60 -4.30 -18.34
CA ASP A 329 -14.46 -3.90 -19.17
C ASP A 329 -13.70 -5.09 -19.78
N LEU A 330 -13.76 -6.26 -19.16
CA LEU A 330 -12.97 -7.46 -19.48
C LEU A 330 -12.97 -7.84 -20.98
N PRO A 331 -14.10 -7.81 -21.73
CA PRO A 331 -14.12 -8.19 -23.15
C PRO A 331 -13.18 -7.33 -24.02
N SER A 332 -12.88 -6.10 -23.58
CA SER A 332 -11.97 -5.21 -24.30
C SER A 332 -10.48 -5.55 -24.08
N TYR A 333 -10.17 -6.31 -23.02
CA TYR A 333 -8.81 -6.61 -22.60
C TYR A 333 -8.43 -8.09 -22.69
N LEU A 334 -9.41 -8.99 -22.88
CA LEU A 334 -9.17 -10.42 -23.04
C LEU A 334 -9.08 -10.76 -24.55
N ASN A 335 -8.08 -11.53 -24.95
CA ASN A 335 -7.98 -12.08 -26.29
C ASN A 335 -9.13 -13.08 -26.54
N PRO A 336 -9.56 -13.33 -27.80
CA PRO A 336 -10.66 -14.24 -28.10
C PRO A 336 -10.48 -15.65 -27.51
N THR A 337 -9.26 -16.17 -27.50
CA THR A 337 -8.89 -17.47 -26.90
C THR A 337 -8.33 -17.32 -25.49
N GLY A 338 -8.39 -16.10 -24.91
CA GLY A 338 -7.85 -15.79 -23.61
C GLY A 338 -8.62 -16.48 -22.48
N ARG A 339 -7.96 -16.60 -21.33
CA ARG A 339 -8.53 -17.22 -20.13
C ARG A 339 -8.44 -16.27 -18.94
N VAL A 340 -9.31 -16.49 -17.96
CA VAL A 340 -9.29 -15.74 -16.70
C VAL A 340 -9.22 -16.71 -15.54
N LEU A 341 -8.32 -16.44 -14.60
CA LEU A 341 -8.27 -17.07 -13.28
C LEU A 341 -8.73 -16.04 -12.25
N ILE A 342 -9.94 -16.22 -11.71
CA ILE A 342 -10.47 -15.32 -10.70
C ILE A 342 -10.66 -16.04 -9.36
N GLY A 343 -9.97 -15.54 -8.31
CA GLY A 343 -10.14 -16.00 -6.94
C GLY A 343 -11.26 -15.25 -6.23
N TYR A 344 -12.14 -15.98 -5.55
CA TYR A 344 -13.23 -15.40 -4.79
C TYR A 344 -13.62 -16.29 -3.60
N ALA A 345 -13.89 -15.67 -2.43
CA ALA A 345 -14.30 -16.41 -1.24
C ALA A 345 -15.80 -16.24 -0.95
N ASP A 346 -16.40 -17.27 -0.35
CA ASP A 346 -17.82 -17.27 0.04
C ASP A 346 -18.09 -16.51 1.36
N ALA A 347 -17.15 -15.70 1.80
CA ALA A 347 -17.19 -14.92 3.04
C ALA A 347 -18.43 -14.02 3.17
N SER A 348 -18.93 -13.49 2.04
CA SER A 348 -20.12 -12.63 1.98
C SER A 348 -21.42 -13.41 1.69
N GLY A 349 -21.36 -14.74 1.68
CA GLY A 349 -22.49 -15.65 1.59
C GLY A 349 -22.96 -15.93 0.17
N ALA A 350 -23.94 -16.85 0.03
CA ALA A 350 -24.41 -17.39 -1.24
C ALA A 350 -24.86 -16.31 -2.25
N LYS A 351 -25.54 -15.25 -1.79
CA LYS A 351 -26.00 -14.16 -2.67
C LYS A 351 -24.85 -13.44 -3.38
N ALA A 352 -23.66 -13.36 -2.77
CA ALA A 352 -22.51 -12.75 -3.41
C ALA A 352 -21.94 -13.66 -4.50
N ILE A 353 -21.94 -14.97 -4.28
CA ILE A 353 -21.55 -15.98 -5.28
C ILE A 353 -22.51 -15.97 -6.47
N THR A 354 -23.84 -16.01 -6.23
CA THR A 354 -24.84 -15.93 -7.32
C THR A 354 -24.66 -14.67 -8.18
N ARG A 355 -24.32 -13.52 -7.55
CA ARG A 355 -24.05 -12.30 -8.34
C ARG A 355 -22.75 -12.38 -9.14
N LEU A 356 -21.70 -13.02 -8.58
CA LEU A 356 -20.47 -13.28 -9.34
C LEU A 356 -20.77 -14.13 -10.57
N GLU A 357 -21.49 -15.24 -10.41
CA GLU A 357 -21.84 -16.15 -11.51
C GLU A 357 -22.67 -15.41 -12.58
N ALA A 358 -23.63 -14.58 -12.18
CA ALA A 358 -24.40 -13.75 -13.12
C ALA A 358 -23.53 -12.71 -13.87
N MET A 359 -22.45 -12.17 -13.26
CA MET A 359 -21.52 -11.26 -13.94
C MET A 359 -20.63 -12.02 -14.93
N ILE A 360 -20.22 -13.26 -14.61
CA ILE A 360 -19.48 -14.13 -15.51
C ILE A 360 -20.31 -14.41 -16.78
N ASP A 361 -21.55 -14.84 -16.60
CA ASP A 361 -22.48 -15.14 -17.71
C ASP A 361 -22.75 -13.89 -18.56
N ALA A 362 -22.99 -12.73 -17.91
CA ALA A 362 -23.23 -11.46 -18.60
C ALA A 362 -22.02 -10.96 -19.41
N ALA A 363 -20.80 -11.36 -19.05
CA ALA A 363 -19.57 -11.05 -19.78
C ALA A 363 -19.32 -12.03 -20.95
N GLY A 364 -20.21 -12.99 -21.23
CA GLY A 364 -20.06 -14.01 -22.29
C GLY A 364 -18.99 -15.04 -21.97
N LEU A 365 -18.80 -15.34 -20.67
CA LEU A 365 -17.80 -16.28 -20.19
C LEU A 365 -18.45 -17.53 -19.60
N THR A 366 -17.80 -18.67 -19.80
CA THR A 366 -18.16 -19.96 -19.20
C THR A 366 -17.13 -20.38 -18.17
N VAL A 367 -17.60 -20.93 -17.06
CA VAL A 367 -16.73 -21.54 -16.04
C VAL A 367 -16.31 -22.92 -16.52
N LEU A 368 -15.03 -23.07 -16.86
CA LEU A 368 -14.45 -24.35 -17.28
C LEU A 368 -14.08 -25.23 -16.08
N ASN A 369 -13.37 -24.64 -15.09
CA ASN A 369 -12.93 -25.34 -13.89
C ASN A 369 -13.18 -24.51 -12.62
N ARG A 370 -13.32 -25.19 -11.50
CA ARG A 370 -13.37 -24.60 -10.15
C ARG A 370 -12.39 -25.34 -9.25
N PHE A 371 -11.30 -24.67 -8.89
CA PHE A 371 -10.36 -25.13 -7.88
C PHE A 371 -10.82 -24.58 -6.53
N LYS A 372 -11.07 -25.45 -5.56
CA LYS A 372 -11.75 -25.04 -4.33
C LYS A 372 -11.10 -25.67 -3.10
N GLU A 373 -10.88 -24.83 -2.07
CA GLU A 373 -10.37 -25.26 -0.78
C GLU A 373 -11.19 -24.64 0.35
N ARG A 374 -11.24 -25.34 1.51
CA ARG A 374 -11.89 -24.89 2.70
C ARG A 374 -10.84 -24.44 3.71
N VAL A 375 -10.77 -23.14 4.00
CA VAL A 375 -9.76 -22.54 4.86
C VAL A 375 -10.33 -22.08 6.20
N ALA A 376 -9.50 -22.15 7.23
CA ALA A 376 -9.85 -21.59 8.55
C ALA A 376 -9.86 -20.05 8.47
N THR A 377 -10.84 -19.43 9.12
CA THR A 377 -10.91 -17.98 9.21
C THR A 377 -10.83 -17.52 10.67
N HIS A 378 -10.15 -16.40 10.91
CA HIS A 378 -10.06 -15.78 12.22
C HIS A 378 -11.30 -14.93 12.59
N ARG A 379 -12.36 -14.98 11.79
CA ARG A 379 -13.59 -14.22 12.03
C ARG A 379 -14.41 -14.84 13.17
N THR A 380 -14.91 -14.01 14.06
CA THR A 380 -15.62 -14.45 15.28
C THR A 380 -16.92 -15.23 15.02
N LYS A 381 -17.58 -14.99 13.86
CA LYS A 381 -18.88 -15.59 13.52
C LYS A 381 -18.81 -16.81 12.61
N ARG A 382 -17.74 -17.01 11.90
CA ARG A 382 -17.57 -18.11 10.94
C ARG A 382 -16.14 -18.65 11.06
N LYS A 383 -16.01 -19.92 11.38
CA LYS A 383 -14.70 -20.58 11.57
C LYS A 383 -14.01 -20.98 10.26
N TRP A 384 -14.79 -21.11 9.18
CA TRP A 384 -14.33 -21.63 7.90
C TRP A 384 -14.95 -20.82 6.76
N GLU A 385 -14.21 -20.65 5.69
CA GLU A 385 -14.71 -20.12 4.43
C GLU A 385 -14.19 -20.98 3.27
N ASN A 386 -14.92 -20.99 2.15
CA ASN A 386 -14.46 -21.65 0.96
C ASN A 386 -13.86 -20.58 0.03
N ILE A 387 -12.64 -20.83 -0.40
CA ILE A 387 -11.99 -20.06 -1.47
C ILE A 387 -12.13 -20.87 -2.74
N THR A 388 -12.46 -20.22 -3.83
CA THR A 388 -12.58 -20.84 -5.16
C THR A 388 -11.82 -19.98 -6.17
N VAL A 389 -10.94 -20.62 -6.93
CA VAL A 389 -10.37 -20.05 -8.15
C VAL A 389 -11.17 -20.62 -9.32
N TYR A 390 -11.81 -19.74 -10.07
CA TYR A 390 -12.57 -20.06 -11.27
C TYR A 390 -11.67 -19.90 -12.49
N GLU A 391 -11.61 -20.89 -13.35
CA GLU A 391 -11.05 -20.79 -14.69
C GLU A 391 -12.18 -20.47 -15.66
N LEU A 392 -12.10 -19.32 -16.32
CA LEU A 392 -13.11 -18.82 -17.24
C LEU A 392 -12.55 -18.76 -18.66
N VAL A 393 -13.43 -19.06 -19.65
CA VAL A 393 -13.14 -19.00 -21.09
C VAL A 393 -14.29 -18.30 -21.79
N ASN A 394 -14.04 -17.73 -22.98
CA ASN A 394 -15.13 -17.23 -23.82
C ASN A 394 -16.03 -18.40 -24.26
N GLU A 395 -17.35 -18.18 -24.30
CA GLU A 395 -18.35 -19.20 -24.71
C GLU A 395 -18.04 -19.79 -26.09
N ASP A 396 -17.61 -18.94 -27.03
CA ASP A 396 -17.28 -19.34 -28.41
C ASP A 396 -15.99 -20.18 -28.51
N SER A 397 -15.18 -20.26 -27.46
CA SER A 397 -13.92 -21.03 -27.48
C SER A 397 -14.08 -22.49 -27.10
N ASN A 398 -15.32 -22.93 -26.80
CA ASN A 398 -15.62 -24.29 -26.32
C ASN A 398 -16.19 -25.19 -27.44
N THR A 399 -16.24 -24.68 -28.66
CA THR A 399 -16.62 -25.42 -29.87
C THR A 399 -15.39 -25.76 -30.69
#